data_d2a305f3bb18c92ae0f3134aab53a08b
#
_entry.id   d2a305f3bb18c92ae0f3134aab53a08b
#
_cell.length_a   1.000
_cell.length_b   1.000
_cell.length_c   1.000
_cell.angle_alpha   90.00
_cell.angle_beta   90.00
_cell.angle_gamma   90.00
#
_symmetry.space_group_name_H-M   'P 1'
#
loop_
_entity.id
_entity.type
_entity.pdbx_description
1 polymer ?
#
loop_
_entity_poly.entity_id
_entity_poly.type
_entity_poly.pdbx_seq_one_letter_code
_entity_poly.pdbx_strand_id
1 'polypeptide(L)'
;MKEEGTIKAEKRTHGSSGTNKRLRREGYLPGNIFGKDMEPVPVLVKKEELNKNLAKYGRNAVYKLDLAGEKAYTVMIREIQHLAVMGGDLHVDFQKIILSEETKASIPVRIVGSGAIEAQKLILLHQMDTIPVKGLPRSMPDHIEIDVSSLGAGDNITIAGIEFPKGITCDVDPDHVVVTVVEPRQKEEEAAGTETEAAADESEAVAEE
;
A
#
# COMPACT_ATOMS: atom_id res chain seq x y z
N MET A 1 -16.52 -19.74 -6.09
CA MET A 1 -15.90 -19.87 -4.77
C MET A 1 -14.46 -19.43 -4.93
N LYS A 2 -14.01 -18.38 -4.20
CA LYS A 2 -12.58 -18.06 -4.19
C LYS A 2 -11.84 -19.20 -3.52
N GLU A 3 -10.81 -19.73 -4.16
CA GLU A 3 -9.96 -20.78 -3.60
C GLU A 3 -9.20 -20.19 -2.38
N GLU A 4 -9.14 -20.95 -1.31
CA GLU A 4 -8.38 -20.57 -0.11
C GLU A 4 -6.91 -20.95 -0.30
N GLY A 5 -6.00 -20.00 -0.15
CA GLY A 5 -4.58 -20.27 -0.17
C GLY A 5 -4.13 -20.95 1.12
N THR A 6 -3.27 -21.95 1.05
CA THR A 6 -2.69 -22.60 2.24
C THR A 6 -1.26 -22.11 2.43
N ILE A 7 -0.91 -21.70 3.64
CA ILE A 7 0.42 -21.23 4.03
C ILE A 7 0.87 -22.04 5.24
N LYS A 8 2.06 -22.61 5.16
CA LYS A 8 2.67 -23.33 6.29
C LYS A 8 3.40 -22.35 7.20
N ALA A 9 3.15 -22.45 8.48
CA ALA A 9 3.78 -21.61 9.49
C ALA A 9 4.35 -22.47 10.63
N GLU A 10 5.41 -21.99 11.23
CA GLU A 10 6.02 -22.57 12.41
C GLU A 10 5.86 -21.60 13.58
N LYS A 11 5.59 -22.12 14.78
CA LYS A 11 5.56 -21.28 15.99
C LYS A 11 6.98 -20.88 16.37
N ARG A 12 7.20 -19.61 16.62
CA ARG A 12 8.49 -19.12 17.09
C ARG A 12 8.43 -18.61 18.52
N THR A 13 9.53 -18.75 19.22
CA THR A 13 9.76 -18.02 20.47
C THR A 13 10.23 -16.60 20.16
N HIS A 14 9.95 -15.66 21.07
CA HIS A 14 10.44 -14.29 20.93
C HIS A 14 11.96 -14.29 20.78
N GLY A 15 12.44 -13.75 19.66
CA GLY A 15 13.86 -13.67 19.35
C GLY A 15 14.36 -12.22 19.37
N SER A 16 15.66 -12.03 19.53
CA SER A 16 16.32 -10.73 19.43
C SER A 16 16.26 -10.19 17.99
N SER A 17 16.54 -8.90 17.83
CA SER A 17 16.64 -8.24 16.50
C SER A 17 17.63 -8.96 15.57
N GLY A 18 18.76 -9.45 16.11
CA GLY A 18 19.74 -10.22 15.36
C GLY A 18 19.21 -11.55 14.84
N THR A 19 18.42 -12.26 15.66
CA THR A 19 17.77 -13.52 15.26
C THR A 19 16.79 -13.29 14.10
N ASN A 20 15.95 -12.27 14.18
CA ASN A 20 15.02 -11.94 13.12
C ASN A 20 15.74 -11.56 11.80
N LYS A 21 16.89 -10.87 11.88
CA LYS A 21 17.71 -10.54 10.71
C LYS A 21 18.29 -11.79 10.05
N ARG A 22 18.73 -12.78 10.86
CA ARG A 22 19.23 -14.06 10.35
C ARG A 22 18.13 -14.85 9.66
N LEU A 23 16.96 -15.00 10.30
CA LEU A 23 15.82 -15.72 9.74
C LEU A 23 15.39 -15.15 8.39
N ARG A 24 15.35 -13.82 8.25
CA ARG A 24 15.04 -13.18 6.96
C ARG A 24 16.09 -13.48 5.87
N ARG A 25 17.36 -13.58 6.22
CA ARG A 25 18.41 -14.00 5.28
C ARG A 25 18.29 -15.46 4.84
N GLU A 26 17.78 -16.31 5.73
CA GLU A 26 17.49 -17.72 5.47
C GLU A 26 16.17 -17.94 4.68
N GLY A 27 15.49 -16.84 4.29
CA GLY A 27 14.27 -16.90 3.50
C GLY A 27 12.97 -17.06 4.30
N TYR A 28 13.04 -16.87 5.62
CA TYR A 28 11.88 -16.89 6.50
C TYR A 28 11.43 -15.47 6.84
N LEU A 29 10.12 -15.28 6.93
CA LEU A 29 9.51 -14.04 7.34
C LEU A 29 8.85 -14.19 8.71
N PRO A 30 9.27 -13.40 9.70
CA PRO A 30 8.59 -13.37 10.98
C PRO A 30 7.21 -12.70 10.84
N GLY A 31 6.23 -13.23 11.54
CA GLY A 31 4.87 -12.70 11.56
C GLY A 31 4.20 -12.95 12.91
N ASN A 32 2.99 -12.42 13.05
CA ASN A 32 2.11 -12.66 14.17
C ASN A 32 0.72 -13.03 13.68
N ILE A 33 0.06 -13.95 14.40
CA ILE A 33 -1.37 -14.18 14.24
C ILE A 33 -2.06 -13.52 15.42
N PHE A 34 -3.06 -12.70 15.15
CA PHE A 34 -3.88 -12.07 16.17
C PHE A 34 -5.36 -12.14 15.82
N GLY A 35 -6.23 -12.00 16.79
CA GLY A 35 -7.67 -12.05 16.62
C GLY A 35 -8.42 -11.58 17.88
N LYS A 36 -9.76 -11.44 17.76
CA LYS A 36 -10.59 -10.96 18.89
C LYS A 36 -10.49 -11.85 20.14
N ASP A 37 -10.39 -13.18 19.93
CA ASP A 37 -10.53 -14.18 21.01
C ASP A 37 -9.26 -15.02 21.17
N MET A 38 -8.10 -14.45 20.90
CA MET A 38 -6.82 -15.17 21.05
C MET A 38 -5.67 -14.24 21.40
N GLU A 39 -4.76 -14.75 22.19
CA GLU A 39 -3.47 -14.09 22.38
C GLU A 39 -2.66 -14.10 21.07
N PRO A 40 -1.89 -13.03 20.78
CA PRO A 40 -1.04 -13.00 19.62
C PRO A 40 -0.02 -14.15 19.61
N VAL A 41 -0.04 -14.95 18.55
CA VAL A 41 0.88 -16.08 18.39
C VAL A 41 1.98 -15.68 17.40
N PRO A 42 3.24 -15.63 17.85
CA PRO A 42 4.35 -15.35 16.96
C PRO A 42 4.64 -16.56 16.06
N VAL A 43 4.74 -16.30 14.75
CA VAL A 43 4.92 -17.30 13.71
C VAL A 43 6.07 -16.98 12.79
N LEU A 44 6.53 -17.99 12.07
CA LEU A 44 7.54 -17.92 11.05
C LEU A 44 6.99 -18.55 9.77
N VAL A 45 7.05 -17.83 8.66
CA VAL A 45 6.52 -18.26 7.36
C VAL A 45 7.61 -18.24 6.31
N LYS A 46 7.62 -19.18 5.37
CA LYS A 46 8.54 -19.15 4.23
C LYS A 46 8.13 -18.02 3.27
N LYS A 47 9.07 -17.13 2.97
CA LYS A 47 8.85 -15.97 2.09
C LYS A 47 8.38 -16.39 0.69
N GLU A 48 8.98 -17.43 0.13
CA GLU A 48 8.62 -17.93 -1.21
C GLU A 48 7.17 -18.43 -1.26
N GLU A 49 6.73 -19.16 -0.22
CA GLU A 49 5.37 -19.69 -0.15
C GLU A 49 4.36 -18.56 0.03
N LEU A 50 4.67 -17.58 0.87
CA LEU A 50 3.84 -16.37 1.03
C LEU A 50 3.70 -15.62 -0.30
N ASN A 51 4.81 -15.33 -0.98
CA ASN A 51 4.79 -14.59 -2.24
C ASN A 51 4.05 -15.34 -3.36
N LYS A 52 4.18 -16.66 -3.46
CA LYS A 52 3.42 -17.49 -4.39
C LYS A 52 1.91 -17.40 -4.13
N ASN A 53 1.52 -17.46 -2.86
CA ASN A 53 0.13 -17.34 -2.47
C ASN A 53 -0.42 -15.92 -2.71
N LEU A 54 0.37 -14.88 -2.40
CA LEU A 54 0.01 -13.49 -2.68
C LEU A 54 -0.19 -13.21 -4.17
N ALA A 55 0.70 -13.73 -5.02
CA ALA A 55 0.58 -13.57 -6.47
C ALA A 55 -0.63 -14.30 -7.05
N LYS A 56 -1.03 -15.44 -6.46
CA LYS A 56 -2.15 -16.25 -6.96
C LYS A 56 -3.51 -15.78 -6.44
N TYR A 57 -3.60 -15.41 -5.17
CA TYR A 57 -4.88 -15.16 -4.49
C TYR A 57 -5.10 -13.70 -4.09
N GLY A 58 -4.04 -12.88 -4.14
CA GLY A 58 -4.10 -11.48 -3.74
C GLY A 58 -3.95 -11.27 -2.23
N ARG A 59 -3.76 -10.00 -1.82
CA ARG A 59 -3.53 -9.64 -0.41
C ARG A 59 -4.77 -9.80 0.47
N ASN A 60 -5.95 -9.53 -0.09
CA ASN A 60 -7.22 -9.55 0.63
C ASN A 60 -7.94 -10.90 0.58
N ALA A 61 -7.24 -11.94 0.13
CA ALA A 61 -7.78 -13.29 0.10
C ALA A 61 -7.82 -13.92 1.51
N VAL A 62 -8.67 -14.92 1.65
CA VAL A 62 -8.73 -15.77 2.85
C VAL A 62 -7.67 -16.86 2.73
N TYR A 63 -6.85 -16.98 3.76
CA TYR A 63 -5.78 -17.96 3.83
C TYR A 63 -6.02 -18.95 4.96
N LYS A 64 -5.64 -20.19 4.73
CA LYS A 64 -5.54 -21.22 5.75
C LYS A 64 -4.09 -21.30 6.20
N LEU A 65 -3.82 -20.85 7.41
CA LEU A 65 -2.50 -20.93 8.01
C LEU A 65 -2.37 -22.22 8.80
N ASP A 66 -1.50 -23.10 8.34
CA ASP A 66 -1.24 -24.41 8.95
C ASP A 66 -0.06 -24.26 9.91
N LEU A 67 -0.34 -24.31 11.20
CA LEU A 67 0.69 -24.20 12.24
C LEU A 67 1.21 -25.61 12.56
N ALA A 68 2.49 -25.84 12.36
CA ALA A 68 3.11 -27.13 12.60
C ALA A 68 2.84 -27.62 14.03
N GLY A 69 2.07 -28.73 14.16
CA GLY A 69 1.70 -29.34 15.45
C GLY A 69 0.49 -28.74 16.18
N GLU A 70 -0.18 -27.74 15.61
CA GLU A 70 -1.36 -27.10 16.16
C GLU A 70 -2.53 -27.06 15.13
N LYS A 71 -3.61 -26.37 15.50
CA LYS A 71 -4.80 -26.21 14.63
C LYS A 71 -4.50 -25.25 13.47
N ALA A 72 -5.09 -25.52 12.31
CA ALA A 72 -5.11 -24.56 11.21
C ALA A 72 -6.01 -23.38 11.55
N TYR A 73 -5.54 -22.18 11.22
CA TYR A 73 -6.27 -20.93 11.44
C TYR A 73 -6.72 -20.35 10.09
N THR A 74 -7.97 -19.90 10.04
CA THR A 74 -8.47 -19.10 8.90
C THR A 74 -8.08 -17.65 9.15
N VAL A 75 -7.24 -17.10 8.29
CA VAL A 75 -6.63 -15.79 8.47
C VAL A 75 -6.74 -14.95 7.20
N MET A 76 -6.63 -13.64 7.37
CA MET A 76 -6.41 -12.65 6.31
C MET A 76 -5.14 -11.90 6.61
N ILE A 77 -4.42 -11.49 5.58
CA ILE A 77 -3.22 -10.67 5.74
C ILE A 77 -3.66 -9.24 6.03
N ARG A 78 -3.31 -8.73 7.20
CA ARG A 78 -3.62 -7.36 7.61
C ARG A 78 -2.60 -6.39 7.09
N GLU A 79 -1.33 -6.67 7.33
CA GLU A 79 -0.22 -5.81 6.95
C GLU A 79 1.00 -6.63 6.56
N ILE A 80 1.74 -6.13 5.58
CA ILE A 80 3.07 -6.60 5.23
C ILE A 80 3.98 -5.38 5.30
N GLN A 81 4.93 -5.42 6.22
CA GLN A 81 5.94 -4.37 6.35
C GLN A 81 7.09 -4.63 5.40
N HIS A 82 7.45 -3.61 4.64
CA HIS A 82 8.55 -3.66 3.68
C HIS A 82 9.73 -2.81 4.13
N LEU A 83 10.93 -3.21 3.74
CA LEU A 83 12.14 -2.40 3.90
C LEU A 83 12.19 -1.36 2.78
N ALA A 84 12.23 -0.07 3.14
CA ALA A 84 12.25 1.02 2.17
C ALA A 84 13.53 1.05 1.32
N VAL A 85 14.70 0.71 1.90
CA VAL A 85 16.01 0.94 1.27
C VAL A 85 16.52 -0.25 0.47
N MET A 86 16.25 -1.49 0.90
CA MET A 86 16.84 -2.69 0.29
C MET A 86 15.83 -3.58 -0.42
N GLY A 87 14.56 -3.18 -0.44
CA GLY A 87 13.47 -4.02 -0.95
C GLY A 87 13.43 -5.37 -0.23
N GLY A 88 12.36 -5.67 0.43
CA GLY A 88 12.19 -6.94 1.11
C GLY A 88 11.18 -6.84 2.25
N ASP A 89 10.56 -7.96 2.54
CA ASP A 89 9.54 -8.02 3.57
C ASP A 89 10.22 -8.12 4.93
N LEU A 90 9.74 -7.32 5.90
CA LEU A 90 10.22 -7.31 7.28
C LEU A 90 9.37 -8.17 8.20
N HIS A 91 8.06 -8.06 8.05
CA HIS A 91 7.08 -8.64 8.94
C HIS A 91 5.75 -8.85 8.22
N VAL A 92 5.00 -9.84 8.63
CA VAL A 92 3.63 -10.07 8.16
C VAL A 92 2.69 -10.26 9.33
N ASP A 93 1.57 -9.55 9.30
CA ASP A 93 0.52 -9.63 10.31
C ASP A 93 -0.69 -10.36 9.74
N PHE A 94 -1.03 -11.47 10.39
CA PHE A 94 -2.19 -12.28 10.05
C PHE A 94 -3.31 -12.03 11.06
N GLN A 95 -4.47 -11.62 10.57
CA GLN A 95 -5.66 -11.48 11.39
C GLN A 95 -6.51 -12.74 11.25
N LYS A 96 -6.76 -13.42 12.38
CA LYS A 96 -7.74 -14.51 12.43
C LYS A 96 -9.13 -13.94 12.15
N ILE A 97 -9.83 -14.54 11.22
CA ILE A 97 -11.16 -14.11 10.80
C ILE A 97 -12.19 -15.22 10.95
N ILE A 98 -13.43 -14.79 11.15
CA ILE A 98 -14.62 -15.64 11.09
C ILE A 98 -15.35 -15.27 9.80
N LEU A 99 -15.60 -16.24 8.93
CA LEU A 99 -16.15 -16.00 7.58
C LEU A 99 -17.56 -15.37 7.59
N SER A 100 -18.27 -15.46 8.70
CA SER A 100 -19.61 -14.89 8.91
C SER A 100 -19.60 -13.49 9.53
N GLU A 101 -18.44 -12.99 9.95
CA GLU A 101 -18.31 -11.65 10.54
C GLU A 101 -17.71 -10.66 9.55
N GLU A 102 -18.21 -9.42 9.63
CA GLU A 102 -17.64 -8.31 8.87
C GLU A 102 -16.25 -7.95 9.38
N THR A 103 -15.32 -7.79 8.48
CA THR A 103 -13.94 -7.44 8.78
C THR A 103 -13.53 -6.18 8.02
N LYS A 104 -12.70 -5.34 8.63
CA LYS A 104 -12.10 -4.19 7.97
C LYS A 104 -10.87 -4.63 7.19
N ALA A 105 -10.78 -4.23 5.93
CA ALA A 105 -9.60 -4.45 5.08
C ALA A 105 -9.25 -3.19 4.30
N SER A 106 -8.00 -3.09 3.87
CA SER A 106 -7.54 -2.03 2.98
C SER A 106 -7.39 -2.61 1.58
N ILE A 107 -8.15 -2.11 0.63
CA ILE A 107 -8.13 -2.58 -0.75
C ILE A 107 -7.28 -1.63 -1.58
N PRO A 108 -6.24 -2.11 -2.30
CA PRO A 108 -5.43 -1.27 -3.16
C PRO A 108 -6.24 -0.79 -4.37
N VAL A 109 -5.98 0.44 -4.77
CA VAL A 109 -6.54 1.05 -5.98
C VAL A 109 -5.62 0.73 -7.16
N ARG A 110 -6.21 0.28 -8.25
CA ARG A 110 -5.53 0.07 -9.52
C ARG A 110 -6.09 1.01 -10.57
N ILE A 111 -5.24 1.87 -11.09
CA ILE A 111 -5.63 2.81 -12.14
C ILE A 111 -5.50 2.14 -13.50
N VAL A 112 -6.55 2.30 -14.30
CA VAL A 112 -6.62 1.83 -15.68
C VAL A 112 -6.76 3.06 -16.58
N GLY A 113 -6.08 3.04 -17.75
CA GLY A 113 -6.18 4.14 -18.71
C GLY A 113 -5.20 5.31 -18.50
N SER A 114 -4.19 5.18 -17.67
CA SER A 114 -3.17 6.23 -17.45
C SER A 114 -2.47 6.72 -18.72
N GLY A 115 -2.33 5.85 -19.73
CA GLY A 115 -1.71 6.22 -21.01
C GLY A 115 -2.42 7.35 -21.76
N ALA A 116 -3.75 7.52 -21.57
CA ALA A 116 -4.51 8.62 -22.16
C ALA A 116 -4.14 9.97 -21.52
N ILE A 117 -3.90 9.95 -20.20
CA ILE A 117 -3.49 11.13 -19.42
C ILE A 117 -2.05 11.53 -19.74
N GLU A 118 -1.15 10.53 -19.83
CA GLU A 118 0.25 10.74 -20.21
C GLU A 118 0.38 11.32 -21.64
N ALA A 119 -0.46 10.85 -22.57
CA ALA A 119 -0.52 11.40 -23.94
C ALA A 119 -0.92 12.89 -23.98
N GLN A 120 -1.71 13.34 -23.02
CA GLN A 120 -2.10 14.74 -22.84
C GLN A 120 -1.07 15.55 -22.03
N LYS A 121 0.06 14.94 -21.65
CA LYS A 121 1.10 15.54 -20.79
C LYS A 121 0.57 15.97 -19.40
N LEU A 122 -0.46 15.35 -18.91
CA LEU A 122 -1.02 15.58 -17.58
C LEU A 122 -0.37 14.66 -16.54
N ILE A 123 -0.35 15.11 -15.29
CA ILE A 123 0.19 14.38 -14.17
C ILE A 123 -0.95 13.85 -13.31
N LEU A 124 -0.92 12.55 -13.04
CA LEU A 124 -1.90 11.89 -12.19
C LEU A 124 -1.33 11.81 -10.77
N LEU A 125 -2.00 12.45 -9.83
CA LEU A 125 -1.67 12.42 -8.41
C LEU A 125 -2.57 11.43 -7.68
N HIS A 126 -1.96 10.41 -7.09
CA HIS A 126 -2.63 9.50 -6.19
C HIS A 126 -2.70 10.13 -4.81
N GLN A 127 -3.90 10.42 -4.33
CA GLN A 127 -4.15 10.88 -2.97
C GLN A 127 -4.28 9.70 -2.00
N MET A 128 -4.89 8.59 -2.48
CA MET A 128 -5.06 7.37 -1.70
C MET A 128 -4.69 6.15 -2.53
N ASP A 129 -3.67 5.41 -2.08
CA ASP A 129 -3.27 4.14 -2.70
C ASP A 129 -4.16 2.97 -2.26
N THR A 130 -4.79 3.07 -1.09
CA THR A 130 -5.62 2.03 -0.51
C THR A 130 -6.88 2.61 0.10
N ILE A 131 -8.03 1.98 -0.15
CA ILE A 131 -9.32 2.37 0.42
C ILE A 131 -9.66 1.43 1.57
N PRO A 132 -9.85 1.94 2.80
CA PRO A 132 -10.33 1.13 3.91
C PRO A 132 -11.82 0.83 3.74
N VAL A 133 -12.14 -0.46 3.74
CA VAL A 133 -13.48 -0.96 3.56
C VAL A 133 -13.87 -1.94 4.66
N LYS A 134 -15.16 -2.12 4.86
CA LYS A 134 -15.75 -3.06 5.77
C LYS A 134 -16.69 -3.98 5.02
N GLY A 135 -16.58 -5.28 5.23
CA GLY A 135 -17.44 -6.25 4.59
C GLY A 135 -17.09 -7.69 4.95
N LEU A 136 -17.80 -8.63 4.35
CA LEU A 136 -17.52 -10.05 4.54
C LEU A 136 -16.22 -10.44 3.84
N PRO A 137 -15.35 -11.24 4.45
CA PRO A 137 -14.06 -11.64 3.87
C PRO A 137 -14.17 -12.29 2.48
N ARG A 138 -15.27 -13.01 2.23
CA ARG A 138 -15.52 -13.67 0.93
C ARG A 138 -15.90 -12.70 -0.19
N SER A 139 -16.45 -11.54 0.14
CA SER A 139 -16.90 -10.54 -0.83
C SER A 139 -15.81 -9.53 -1.19
N MET A 140 -14.71 -9.52 -0.47
CA MET A 140 -13.63 -8.54 -0.69
C MET A 140 -12.91 -8.80 -2.01
N PRO A 141 -12.78 -7.80 -2.89
CA PRO A 141 -11.96 -7.86 -4.09
C PRO A 141 -10.47 -7.71 -3.74
N ASP A 142 -9.61 -8.13 -4.66
CA ASP A 142 -8.17 -7.99 -4.48
C ASP A 142 -7.69 -6.57 -4.75
N HIS A 143 -8.38 -5.86 -5.65
CA HIS A 143 -8.15 -4.45 -6.02
C HIS A 143 -9.44 -3.81 -6.51
N ILE A 144 -9.48 -2.49 -6.50
CA ILE A 144 -10.54 -1.69 -7.10
C ILE A 144 -9.95 -1.02 -8.32
N GLU A 145 -10.55 -1.24 -9.50
CA GLU A 145 -10.13 -0.62 -10.74
C GLU A 145 -10.83 0.74 -10.90
N ILE A 146 -10.04 1.75 -11.20
CA ILE A 146 -10.53 3.12 -11.48
C ILE A 146 -10.09 3.47 -12.89
N ASP A 147 -11.07 3.73 -13.77
CA ASP A 147 -10.80 4.18 -15.13
C ASP A 147 -10.63 5.70 -15.15
N VAL A 148 -9.44 6.14 -15.55
CA VAL A 148 -9.09 7.55 -15.66
C VAL A 148 -9.01 8.03 -17.11
N SER A 149 -9.34 7.18 -18.08
CA SER A 149 -9.18 7.48 -19.52
C SER A 149 -9.97 8.71 -19.98
N SER A 150 -11.08 9.03 -19.32
CA SER A 150 -11.98 10.13 -19.67
C SER A 150 -11.72 11.43 -18.89
N LEU A 151 -10.73 11.46 -18.01
CA LEU A 151 -10.45 12.61 -17.17
C LEU A 151 -9.62 13.66 -17.90
N GLY A 152 -9.94 14.93 -17.66
CA GLY A 152 -9.20 16.10 -18.10
C GLY A 152 -8.38 16.75 -17.00
N ALA A 153 -7.70 17.83 -17.35
CA ALA A 153 -6.94 18.63 -16.40
C ALA A 153 -7.85 19.28 -15.35
N GLY A 154 -7.51 19.10 -14.09
CA GLY A 154 -8.30 19.62 -12.96
C GLY A 154 -9.39 18.68 -12.46
N ASP A 155 -9.65 17.57 -13.14
CA ASP A 155 -10.64 16.59 -12.71
C ASP A 155 -10.11 15.78 -11.51
N ASN A 156 -11.06 15.36 -10.66
CA ASN A 156 -10.78 14.51 -9.54
C ASN A 156 -11.82 13.37 -9.42
N ILE A 157 -11.39 12.23 -8.94
CA ILE A 157 -12.29 11.13 -8.62
C ILE A 157 -12.39 11.02 -7.10
N THR A 158 -13.62 11.11 -6.60
CA THR A 158 -13.95 10.90 -5.19
C THR A 158 -14.40 9.47 -4.95
N ILE A 159 -14.43 9.06 -3.68
CA ILE A 159 -14.92 7.72 -3.28
C ILE A 159 -16.36 7.48 -3.74
N ALA A 160 -17.21 8.53 -3.78
CA ALA A 160 -18.58 8.43 -4.27
C ALA A 160 -18.69 8.04 -5.76
N GLY A 161 -17.67 8.34 -6.56
CA GLY A 161 -17.60 7.98 -7.99
C GLY A 161 -17.10 6.57 -8.27
N ILE A 162 -16.74 5.81 -7.23
CA ILE A 162 -16.17 4.46 -7.38
C ILE A 162 -17.26 3.41 -7.17
N GLU A 163 -17.34 2.45 -8.10
CA GLU A 163 -18.26 1.32 -7.98
C GLU A 163 -17.69 0.24 -7.04
N PHE A 164 -18.32 0.06 -5.90
CA PHE A 164 -17.98 -1.00 -4.97
C PHE A 164 -18.80 -2.28 -5.22
N PRO A 165 -18.18 -3.47 -5.10
CA PRO A 165 -18.90 -4.73 -5.16
C PRO A 165 -19.95 -4.84 -4.05
N LYS A 166 -21.01 -5.62 -4.32
CA LYS A 166 -22.10 -5.82 -3.35
C LYS A 166 -21.59 -6.41 -2.02
N GLY A 167 -22.03 -5.84 -0.91
CA GLY A 167 -21.68 -6.31 0.43
C GLY A 167 -20.40 -5.70 1.01
N ILE A 168 -19.93 -4.62 0.43
CA ILE A 168 -18.80 -3.83 0.94
C ILE A 168 -19.28 -2.42 1.23
N THR A 169 -18.90 -1.90 2.39
CA THR A 169 -19.14 -0.51 2.79
C THR A 169 -17.79 0.19 2.95
N CYS A 170 -17.69 1.40 2.43
CA CYS A 170 -16.52 2.24 2.66
C CYS A 170 -16.55 2.82 4.07
N ASP A 171 -15.39 2.85 4.74
CA ASP A 171 -15.24 3.39 6.11
C ASP A 171 -14.71 4.85 6.07
N VAL A 172 -14.70 5.49 4.89
CA VAL A 172 -14.21 6.86 4.65
C VAL A 172 -15.34 7.70 4.06
N ASP A 173 -15.27 9.00 4.28
CA ASP A 173 -16.24 9.95 3.74
C ASP A 173 -16.30 9.89 2.20
N PRO A 174 -17.49 9.92 1.59
CA PRO A 174 -17.67 9.80 0.16
C PRO A 174 -17.04 10.95 -0.65
N ASP A 175 -16.83 12.10 -0.02
CA ASP A 175 -16.23 13.29 -0.65
C ASP A 175 -14.69 13.24 -0.70
N HIS A 176 -14.07 12.22 -0.11
CA HIS A 176 -12.61 12.06 -0.15
C HIS A 176 -12.14 11.80 -1.57
N VAL A 177 -11.13 12.58 -1.99
CA VAL A 177 -10.51 12.46 -3.30
C VAL A 177 -9.51 11.32 -3.31
N VAL A 178 -9.64 10.42 -4.29
CA VAL A 178 -8.74 9.28 -4.47
C VAL A 178 -7.67 9.58 -5.50
N VAL A 179 -8.06 10.22 -6.60
CA VAL A 179 -7.16 10.56 -7.70
C VAL A 179 -7.47 11.96 -8.19
N THR A 180 -6.43 12.73 -8.49
CA THR A 180 -6.52 14.08 -9.08
C THR A 180 -5.62 14.17 -10.31
N VAL A 181 -6.12 14.76 -11.37
CA VAL A 181 -5.35 15.05 -12.58
C VAL A 181 -4.92 16.51 -12.55
N VAL A 182 -3.62 16.77 -12.65
CA VAL A 182 -3.06 18.13 -12.64
C VAL A 182 -2.24 18.40 -13.88
N GLU A 183 -2.23 19.64 -14.32
CA GLU A 183 -1.32 20.10 -15.36
C GLU A 183 0.09 20.26 -14.78
N PRO A 184 1.13 19.82 -15.49
CA PRO A 184 2.50 20.14 -15.08
C PRO A 184 2.68 21.66 -15.18
N ARG A 185 2.96 22.31 -14.05
CA ARG A 185 3.44 23.70 -14.08
C ARG A 185 4.75 23.71 -14.86
N GLN A 186 4.73 24.15 -16.11
CA GLN A 186 5.92 24.62 -16.76
C GLN A 186 6.41 25.82 -15.94
N LYS A 187 7.56 25.67 -15.28
CA LYS A 187 8.33 26.82 -14.88
C LYS A 187 8.64 27.55 -16.16
N GLU A 188 7.98 28.67 -16.39
CA GLU A 188 8.46 29.69 -17.32
C GLU A 188 9.84 30.14 -16.79
N GLU A 189 10.88 29.44 -17.22
CA GLU A 189 12.23 29.96 -17.32
C GLU A 189 12.32 30.64 -18.66
N GLU A 190 11.64 31.79 -18.80
CA GLU A 190 11.97 32.73 -19.88
C GLU A 190 11.89 34.15 -19.33
N ALA A 191 12.97 34.85 -19.59
CA ALA A 191 13.13 36.30 -19.53
C ALA A 191 13.40 36.93 -18.16
N ALA A 192 14.61 36.76 -17.68
CA ALA A 192 15.32 37.89 -17.05
C ALA A 192 16.83 37.73 -17.33
N GLY A 193 17.15 37.82 -18.56
CA GLY A 193 18.52 37.99 -19.03
C GLY A 193 18.53 39.10 -20.07
N THR A 194 18.56 40.35 -19.67
CA THR A 194 19.24 41.43 -20.43
C THR A 194 19.08 42.75 -19.66
N GLU A 195 20.21 43.40 -19.55
CA GLU A 195 20.42 44.80 -19.10
C GLU A 195 20.36 45.04 -17.58
N THR A 196 21.52 45.22 -16.95
CA THR A 196 22.26 46.46 -17.03
C THR A 196 23.71 46.27 -16.59
N GLU A 197 24.61 46.37 -17.51
CA GLU A 197 25.98 46.79 -17.33
C GLU A 197 25.96 48.32 -17.12
N ALA A 198 26.77 48.80 -16.19
CA ALA A 198 27.28 50.15 -16.05
C ALA A 198 26.87 50.87 -14.76
N ALA A 199 27.82 50.91 -13.89
CA ALA A 199 28.39 52.04 -13.14
C ALA A 199 29.18 51.44 -11.95
N ALA A 200 30.39 51.22 -12.12
CA ALA A 200 31.58 51.93 -11.83
C ALA A 200 31.54 52.75 -10.52
N ASP A 201 32.41 52.31 -9.63
CA ASP A 201 33.48 53.11 -8.98
C ASP A 201 33.17 53.82 -7.67
N GLU A 202 34.22 53.77 -6.86
CA GLU A 202 34.55 54.57 -5.67
C GLU A 202 33.76 54.34 -4.37
N SER A 203 34.37 53.85 -3.36
CA SER A 203 35.41 54.36 -2.43
C SER A 203 35.61 53.32 -1.33
N GLU A 204 36.73 52.75 -1.21
CA GLU A 204 37.89 53.09 -0.39
C GLU A 204 37.55 53.54 1.04
N ALA A 205 38.10 52.74 1.95
CA ALA A 205 38.84 53.10 3.13
C ALA A 205 38.14 53.13 4.51
N VAL A 206 38.97 52.61 5.39
CA VAL A 206 39.20 52.93 6.83
C VAL A 206 38.42 52.04 7.80
N ALA A 207 39.14 51.19 8.38
CA ALA A 207 40.00 51.11 9.56
C ALA A 207 39.29 50.43 10.73
N GLU A 208 39.98 49.38 11.21
CA GLU A 208 40.51 49.27 12.59
C GLU A 208 39.52 49.60 13.76
N GLU A 209 39.11 48.56 14.42
CA GLU A 209 39.58 48.25 15.79
C GLU A 209 39.10 46.85 16.20
#